data_e4ebe534f6cefddde8e209a8ecffdc77
#
_entry.id   e4ebe534f6cefddde8e209a8ecffdc77
#
_cell.length_a   1.000
_cell.length_b   1.000
_cell.length_c   1.000
_cell.angle_alpha   90.00
_cell.angle_beta   90.00
_cell.angle_gamma   90.00
#
_symmetry.space_group_name_H-M   'P 1'
#
loop_
_entity.id
_entity.type
_entity.pdbx_description
1 polymer ?
#
loop_
_entity_poly.entity_id
_entity_poly.type
_entity_poly.pdbx_seq_one_letter_code
_entity_poly.pdbx_strand_id
1 'polypeptide(L)'
;MVYRHSLVTRITHATFGISFLALAVSGLQMYFHKHWLAFNVGALHQYFALAMLASGLIYIVSGIISGDLGKLIFGPEDGAGVLPMVAYYLRLRAEPPHYTGYNPLQKLTYTAVLLFIAPLLAATGFALWKHSPLQSPMQGIFGRRTASIW
;
A
#
# COMPACT_ATOMS: atom_id res chain seq x y z
N MET A 1 24.91 -5.05 16.30
CA MET A 1 24.12 -6.10 15.62
C MET A 1 23.36 -5.47 14.48
N VAL A 2 23.59 -5.91 13.25
CA VAL A 2 22.80 -5.44 12.10
C VAL A 2 21.43 -6.11 12.16
N TYR A 3 20.38 -5.31 12.33
CA TYR A 3 18.99 -5.82 12.31
C TYR A 3 18.68 -6.36 10.91
N ARG A 4 18.50 -7.67 10.81
CA ARG A 4 18.10 -8.32 9.56
C ARG A 4 16.59 -8.57 9.62
N HIS A 5 15.85 -8.02 8.66
CA HIS A 5 14.43 -8.32 8.51
C HIS A 5 14.19 -9.84 8.43
N SER A 6 13.11 -10.28 9.06
CA SER A 6 12.69 -11.69 9.03
C SER A 6 12.48 -12.17 7.59
N LEU A 7 12.57 -13.47 7.36
CA LEU A 7 12.27 -14.05 6.04
C LEU A 7 10.84 -13.72 5.59
N VAL A 8 9.89 -13.75 6.52
CA VAL A 8 8.49 -13.38 6.27
C VAL A 8 8.39 -11.95 5.76
N THR A 9 9.03 -10.99 6.45
CA THR A 9 9.04 -9.58 6.02
C THR A 9 9.63 -9.42 4.61
N ARG A 10 10.70 -10.15 4.31
CA ARG A 10 11.35 -10.07 2.98
C ARG A 10 10.45 -10.62 1.87
N ILE A 11 9.82 -11.79 2.11
CA ILE A 11 8.93 -12.43 1.12
C ILE A 11 7.68 -11.57 0.92
N THR A 12 7.01 -11.14 1.99
CA THR A 12 5.80 -10.33 1.88
C THR A 12 6.08 -9.00 1.20
N HIS A 13 7.21 -8.36 1.49
CA HIS A 13 7.61 -7.11 0.85
C HIS A 13 7.89 -7.31 -0.66
N ALA A 14 8.57 -8.38 -1.04
CA ALA A 14 8.82 -8.70 -2.45
C ALA A 14 7.52 -9.00 -3.20
N THR A 15 6.64 -9.83 -2.61
CA THR A 15 5.31 -10.14 -3.17
C THR A 15 4.48 -8.87 -3.32
N PHE A 16 4.49 -8.00 -2.33
CA PHE A 16 3.78 -6.71 -2.37
C PHE A 16 4.29 -5.82 -3.51
N GLY A 17 5.61 -5.69 -3.65
CA GLY A 17 6.22 -4.88 -4.71
C GLY A 17 5.91 -5.41 -6.11
N ILE A 18 6.02 -6.72 -6.33
CA ILE A 18 5.69 -7.36 -7.61
C ILE A 18 4.20 -7.18 -7.91
N SER A 19 3.33 -7.43 -6.93
CA SER A 19 1.89 -7.27 -7.09
C SER A 19 1.52 -5.82 -7.40
N PHE A 20 2.14 -4.85 -6.72
CA PHE A 20 1.91 -3.43 -6.99
C PHE A 20 2.24 -3.05 -8.43
N LEU A 21 3.39 -3.47 -8.95
CA LEU A 21 3.79 -3.21 -10.34
C LEU A 21 2.83 -3.87 -11.34
N ALA A 22 2.45 -5.12 -11.10
CA ALA A 22 1.50 -5.82 -11.94
C ALA A 22 0.11 -5.16 -11.94
N LEU A 23 -0.36 -4.71 -10.77
CA LEU A 23 -1.62 -3.98 -10.62
C LEU A 23 -1.57 -2.62 -11.32
N ALA A 24 -0.46 -1.88 -11.22
CA ALA A 24 -0.29 -0.60 -11.90
C ALA A 24 -0.35 -0.77 -13.42
N VAL A 25 0.41 -1.72 -13.99
CA VAL A 25 0.45 -1.97 -15.44
C VAL A 25 -0.91 -2.46 -15.93
N SER A 26 -1.50 -3.46 -15.28
CA SER A 26 -2.80 -4.01 -15.67
C SER A 26 -3.92 -2.98 -15.52
N GLY A 27 -3.91 -2.19 -14.44
CA GLY A 27 -4.88 -1.12 -14.22
C GLY A 27 -4.80 -0.01 -15.28
N LEU A 28 -3.59 0.42 -15.65
CA LEU A 28 -3.39 1.39 -16.73
C LEU A 28 -3.87 0.86 -18.07
N GLN A 29 -3.59 -0.40 -18.39
CA GLN A 29 -4.08 -1.03 -19.62
C GLN A 29 -5.61 -1.03 -19.67
N MET A 30 -6.26 -1.42 -18.59
CA MET A 30 -7.73 -1.41 -18.49
C MET A 30 -8.29 0.01 -18.60
N TYR A 31 -7.71 0.98 -17.88
CA TYR A 31 -8.15 2.38 -17.88
C TYR A 31 -8.07 3.04 -19.27
N PHE A 32 -6.96 2.81 -19.99
CA PHE A 32 -6.77 3.37 -21.33
C PHE A 32 -7.37 2.52 -22.45
N HIS A 33 -8.04 1.41 -22.16
CA HIS A 33 -8.58 0.47 -23.14
C HIS A 33 -7.53 0.04 -24.19
N LYS A 34 -6.27 -0.14 -23.75
CA LYS A 34 -5.16 -0.57 -24.62
C LYS A 34 -4.94 -2.08 -24.47
N HIS A 35 -4.28 -2.67 -25.47
CA HIS A 35 -3.95 -4.10 -25.51
C HIS A 35 -2.43 -4.30 -25.54
N TRP A 36 -1.72 -3.77 -24.53
CA TRP A 36 -0.27 -3.93 -24.42
C TRP A 36 0.13 -5.37 -24.05
N LEU A 37 -0.71 -6.05 -23.33
CA LEU A 37 -0.50 -7.44 -22.91
C LEU A 37 -1.51 -8.31 -23.65
N ALA A 38 -1.04 -9.46 -24.17
CA ALA A 38 -1.84 -10.35 -25.02
C ALA A 38 -2.67 -11.40 -24.26
N PHE A 39 -2.88 -11.22 -22.94
CA PHE A 39 -3.62 -12.16 -22.09
C PHE A 39 -4.75 -11.46 -21.33
N ASN A 40 -5.56 -12.26 -20.60
CA ASN A 40 -6.69 -11.73 -19.82
C ASN A 40 -6.18 -10.84 -18.66
N VAL A 41 -6.12 -9.56 -18.92
CA VAL A 41 -5.59 -8.55 -17.99
C VAL A 41 -6.49 -8.39 -16.76
N GLY A 42 -7.81 -8.55 -16.92
CA GLY A 42 -8.73 -8.49 -15.79
C GLY A 42 -8.48 -9.62 -14.77
N ALA A 43 -8.31 -10.86 -15.26
CA ALA A 43 -7.96 -11.99 -14.39
C ALA A 43 -6.59 -11.79 -13.73
N LEU A 44 -5.59 -11.33 -14.49
CA LEU A 44 -4.27 -11.02 -13.95
C LEU A 44 -4.35 -9.97 -12.82
N HIS A 45 -5.08 -8.87 -13.05
CA HIS A 45 -5.29 -7.83 -12.06
C HIS A 45 -5.91 -8.39 -10.77
N GLN A 46 -6.93 -9.23 -10.88
CA GLN A 46 -7.58 -9.87 -9.72
C GLN A 46 -6.62 -10.77 -8.95
N TYR A 47 -5.82 -11.63 -9.64
CA TYR A 47 -4.85 -12.50 -8.96
C TYR A 47 -3.79 -11.72 -8.20
N PHE A 48 -3.25 -10.65 -8.80
CA PHE A 48 -2.28 -9.82 -8.11
C PHE A 48 -2.89 -8.97 -6.99
N ALA A 49 -4.16 -8.56 -7.13
CA ALA A 49 -4.88 -7.90 -6.03
C ALA A 49 -5.04 -8.83 -4.82
N LEU A 50 -5.43 -10.10 -5.04
CA LEU A 50 -5.53 -11.09 -3.98
C LEU A 50 -4.16 -11.42 -3.36
N ALA A 51 -3.12 -11.56 -4.17
CA ALA A 51 -1.75 -11.79 -3.69
C ALA A 51 -1.25 -10.61 -2.83
N MET A 52 -1.53 -9.38 -3.26
CA MET A 52 -1.20 -8.17 -2.51
C MET A 52 -1.93 -8.10 -1.17
N LEU A 53 -3.24 -8.39 -1.15
CA LEU A 53 -4.04 -8.41 0.09
C LEU A 53 -3.56 -9.51 1.04
N ALA A 54 -3.33 -10.71 0.54
CA ALA A 54 -2.82 -11.82 1.34
C ALA A 54 -1.45 -11.51 1.95
N SER A 55 -0.52 -10.98 1.15
CA SER A 55 0.81 -10.61 1.63
C SER A 55 0.76 -9.46 2.66
N GLY A 56 -0.12 -8.49 2.45
CA GLY A 56 -0.36 -7.40 3.41
C GLY A 56 -0.91 -7.91 4.74
N LEU A 57 -1.87 -8.83 4.70
CA LEU A 57 -2.43 -9.45 5.90
C LEU A 57 -1.37 -10.26 6.67
N ILE A 58 -0.59 -11.08 5.97
CA ILE A 58 0.52 -11.85 6.58
C ILE A 58 1.54 -10.90 7.22
N TYR A 59 1.88 -9.80 6.55
CA TYR A 59 2.80 -8.79 7.07
C TYR A 59 2.26 -8.15 8.35
N ILE A 60 1.00 -7.74 8.37
CA ILE A 60 0.35 -7.12 9.54
C ILE A 60 0.32 -8.11 10.72
N VAL A 61 -0.16 -9.34 10.49
CA VAL A 61 -0.24 -10.37 11.54
C VAL A 61 1.15 -10.70 12.08
N SER A 62 2.13 -10.92 11.21
CA SER A 62 3.52 -11.16 11.61
C SER A 62 4.10 -9.98 12.40
N GLY A 63 3.83 -8.74 11.97
CA GLY A 63 4.29 -7.53 12.63
C GLY A 63 3.65 -7.29 13.99
N ILE A 64 2.39 -7.71 14.17
CA ILE A 64 1.71 -7.69 15.49
C ILE A 64 2.37 -8.71 16.42
N ILE A 65 2.55 -9.94 15.96
CA ILE A 65 3.12 -11.03 16.76
C ILE A 65 4.56 -10.71 17.19
N SER A 66 5.37 -10.15 16.29
CA SER A 66 6.78 -9.78 16.59
C SER A 66 6.93 -8.46 17.35
N GLY A 67 5.87 -7.65 17.46
CA GLY A 67 5.93 -6.29 18.01
C GLY A 67 6.59 -5.27 17.07
N ASP A 68 6.95 -5.65 15.85
CA ASP A 68 7.63 -4.77 14.89
C ASP A 68 6.69 -3.75 14.25
N LEU A 69 5.39 -4.05 14.19
CA LEU A 69 4.39 -3.14 13.62
C LEU A 69 4.33 -1.82 14.39
N GLY A 70 4.43 -1.85 15.72
CA GLY A 70 4.45 -0.65 16.56
C GLY A 70 5.60 0.31 16.24
N LYS A 71 6.73 -0.20 15.73
CA LYS A 71 7.88 0.62 15.32
C LYS A 71 7.64 1.43 14.05
N LEU A 72 6.63 1.03 13.26
CA LEU A 72 6.26 1.68 12.00
C LEU A 72 5.18 2.74 12.18
N ILE A 73 4.45 2.68 13.28
CA ILE A 73 3.33 3.60 13.54
C ILE A 73 3.86 4.94 14.03
N PHE A 74 3.36 6.02 13.45
CA PHE A 74 3.65 7.38 13.84
C PHE A 74 2.98 7.69 15.19
N GLY A 75 3.77 8.10 16.15
CA GLY A 75 3.31 8.51 17.48
C GLY A 75 3.41 10.02 17.71
N PRO A 76 2.80 10.52 18.80
CA PRO A 76 2.89 11.95 19.16
C PRO A 76 4.34 12.44 19.31
N GLU A 77 5.24 11.57 19.78
CA GLU A 77 6.66 11.84 19.97
C GLU A 77 7.41 12.08 18.65
N ASP A 78 6.91 11.54 17.54
CA ASP A 78 7.53 11.69 16.23
C ASP A 78 7.25 13.07 15.60
N GLY A 79 6.21 13.77 16.07
CA GLY A 79 5.74 15.02 15.48
C GLY A 79 6.82 16.11 15.39
N ALA A 80 7.61 16.28 16.44
CA ALA A 80 8.69 17.27 16.49
C ALA A 80 9.81 16.99 15.45
N GLY A 81 9.94 15.74 15.02
CA GLY A 81 10.97 15.33 14.04
C GLY A 81 10.57 15.49 12.58
N VAL A 82 9.29 15.74 12.28
CA VAL A 82 8.79 15.82 10.88
C VAL A 82 9.41 17.02 10.16
N LEU A 83 9.29 18.22 10.71
CA LEU A 83 9.81 19.44 10.08
C LEU A 83 11.33 19.41 9.85
N PRO A 84 12.17 18.98 10.81
CA PRO A 84 13.60 18.81 10.59
C PRO A 84 13.93 17.83 9.45
N MET A 85 13.17 16.74 9.30
CA MET A 85 13.35 15.80 8.20
C MET A 85 12.93 16.39 6.86
N VAL A 86 11.80 17.10 6.80
CA VAL A 86 11.38 17.82 5.59
C VAL A 86 12.44 18.85 5.18
N ALA A 87 12.94 19.65 6.11
CA ALA A 87 13.99 20.62 5.85
C ALA A 87 15.27 19.99 5.28
N TYR A 88 15.66 18.81 5.80
CA TYR A 88 16.77 18.05 5.25
C TYR A 88 16.52 17.57 3.81
N TYR A 89 15.34 16.99 3.52
CA TYR A 89 15.02 16.54 2.16
C TYR A 89 14.88 17.68 1.15
N LEU A 90 14.45 18.85 1.61
CA LEU A 90 14.43 20.07 0.80
C LEU A 90 15.80 20.78 0.68
N ARG A 91 16.86 20.17 1.23
CA ARG A 91 18.23 20.73 1.28
C ARG A 91 18.35 22.06 2.03
N LEU A 92 17.39 22.36 2.90
CA LEU A 92 17.43 23.53 3.80
C LEU A 92 18.27 23.26 5.06
N ARG A 93 18.67 22.01 5.27
CA ARG A 93 19.55 21.55 6.36
C ARG A 93 20.64 20.67 5.78
N ALA A 94 21.91 20.91 6.19
CA ALA A 94 23.07 20.20 5.66
C ALA A 94 23.16 18.76 6.18
N GLU A 95 22.81 18.54 7.46
CA GLU A 95 22.93 17.23 8.10
C GLU A 95 21.58 16.62 8.42
N PRO A 96 21.41 15.29 8.20
CA PRO A 96 20.20 14.58 8.57
C PRO A 96 20.05 14.53 10.10
N PRO A 97 18.87 14.70 10.67
CA PRO A 97 18.62 14.39 12.07
C PRO A 97 18.88 12.90 12.33
N HIS A 98 19.55 12.59 13.44
CA HIS A 98 19.83 11.20 13.83
C HIS A 98 18.62 10.54 14.48
N TYR A 99 18.24 9.35 13.96
CA TYR A 99 17.19 8.51 14.53
C TYR A 99 17.68 7.07 14.66
N THR A 100 17.34 6.42 15.77
CA THR A 100 17.56 4.99 15.96
C THR A 100 16.39 4.21 15.38
N GLY A 101 16.46 3.82 14.10
CA GLY A 101 15.36 3.12 13.40
C GLY A 101 14.70 3.97 12.33
N TYR A 102 13.37 3.88 12.22
CA TYR A 102 12.61 4.66 11.23
C TYR A 102 12.52 6.13 11.63
N ASN A 103 12.77 7.02 10.67
CA ASN A 103 12.62 8.44 10.93
C ASN A 103 11.11 8.85 10.95
N PRO A 104 10.77 9.99 11.55
CA PRO A 104 9.38 10.43 11.69
C PRO A 104 8.61 10.52 10.37
N LEU A 105 9.25 10.93 9.29
CA LEU A 105 8.61 11.04 7.98
C LEU A 105 8.33 9.65 7.37
N GLN A 106 9.22 8.68 7.58
CA GLN A 106 8.98 7.28 7.20
C GLN A 106 7.81 6.69 7.99
N LYS A 107 7.78 6.87 9.32
CA LYS A 107 6.66 6.41 10.15
C LYS A 107 5.33 7.03 9.72
N LEU A 108 5.31 8.34 9.44
CA LEU A 108 4.12 9.03 8.94
C LEU A 108 3.64 8.41 7.62
N THR A 109 4.55 8.17 6.68
CA THR A 109 4.24 7.52 5.40
C THR A 109 3.70 6.11 5.59
N TYR A 110 4.35 5.28 6.42
CA TYR A 110 3.90 3.91 6.69
C TYR A 110 2.52 3.89 7.36
N THR A 111 2.30 4.77 8.33
CA THR A 111 0.98 4.92 8.97
C THR A 111 -0.10 5.33 7.97
N ALA A 112 0.19 6.30 7.11
CA ALA A 112 -0.74 6.75 6.08
C ALA A 112 -1.06 5.62 5.08
N VAL A 113 -0.05 4.88 4.62
CA VAL A 113 -0.25 3.73 3.72
C VAL A 113 -1.06 2.64 4.41
N LEU A 114 -0.70 2.26 5.63
CA LEU A 114 -1.32 1.13 6.33
C LEU A 114 -2.78 1.41 6.73
N LEU A 115 -3.05 2.61 7.27
CA LEU A 115 -4.36 2.93 7.85
C LEU A 115 -5.34 3.58 6.88
N PHE A 116 -4.85 4.21 5.81
CA PHE A 116 -5.71 4.95 4.89
C PHE A 116 -5.60 4.44 3.45
N ILE A 117 -4.41 4.44 2.87
CA ILE A 117 -4.25 4.16 1.44
C ILE A 117 -4.58 2.70 1.11
N ALA A 118 -4.00 1.73 1.83
CA ALA A 118 -4.22 0.33 1.55
C ALA A 118 -5.67 -0.12 1.82
N PRO A 119 -6.34 0.26 2.93
CA PRO A 119 -7.76 -0.02 3.12
C PRO A 119 -8.67 0.63 2.08
N LEU A 120 -8.38 1.88 1.67
CA LEU A 120 -9.14 2.56 0.63
C LEU A 120 -9.02 1.86 -0.72
N LEU A 121 -7.79 1.48 -1.12
CA LEU A 121 -7.56 0.73 -2.35
C LEU A 121 -8.23 -0.64 -2.31
N ALA A 122 -8.19 -1.34 -1.18
CA ALA A 122 -8.88 -2.61 -1.01
C ALA A 122 -10.40 -2.42 -1.13
N ALA A 123 -10.97 -1.44 -0.44
CA ALA A 123 -12.41 -1.15 -0.48
C ALA A 123 -12.88 -0.80 -1.89
N THR A 124 -12.16 0.07 -2.61
CA THR A 124 -12.48 0.44 -3.99
C THR A 124 -12.35 -0.76 -4.95
N GLY A 125 -11.32 -1.58 -4.78
CA GLY A 125 -11.13 -2.80 -5.56
C GLY A 125 -12.27 -3.80 -5.35
N PHE A 126 -12.68 -4.04 -4.10
CA PHE A 126 -13.84 -4.88 -3.80
C PHE A 126 -15.15 -4.31 -4.34
N ALA A 127 -15.34 -3.00 -4.30
CA ALA A 127 -16.53 -2.35 -4.83
C ALA A 127 -16.66 -2.51 -6.34
N LEU A 128 -15.57 -2.50 -7.06
CA LEU A 128 -15.51 -2.70 -8.51
C LEU A 128 -15.63 -4.18 -8.91
N TRP A 129 -15.46 -5.10 -7.99
CA TRP A 129 -15.58 -6.52 -8.29
C TRP A 129 -17.03 -6.91 -8.56
N LYS A 130 -17.28 -7.44 -9.75
CA LYS A 130 -18.62 -7.70 -10.32
C LYS A 130 -19.59 -8.51 -9.43
N HIS A 131 -19.05 -9.31 -8.50
CA HIS A 131 -19.85 -10.14 -7.58
C HIS A 131 -19.69 -9.71 -6.11
N SER A 132 -19.19 -8.48 -5.87
CA SER A 132 -18.99 -7.99 -4.52
C SER A 132 -20.31 -7.55 -3.87
N PRO A 133 -20.56 -7.90 -2.60
CA PRO A 133 -21.71 -7.36 -1.85
C PRO A 133 -21.61 -5.83 -1.66
N LEU A 134 -20.42 -5.26 -1.83
CA LEU A 134 -20.19 -3.81 -1.74
C LEU A 134 -20.49 -3.06 -3.04
N GLN A 135 -20.76 -3.78 -4.16
CA GLN A 135 -21.02 -3.15 -5.45
C GLN A 135 -22.27 -2.23 -5.39
N SER A 136 -23.35 -2.67 -4.76
CA SER A 136 -24.59 -1.91 -4.67
C SER A 136 -24.45 -0.59 -3.88
N PRO A 137 -23.93 -0.57 -2.64
CA PRO A 137 -23.74 0.70 -1.91
C PRO A 137 -22.73 1.63 -2.58
N MET A 138 -21.66 1.10 -3.18
CA MET A 138 -20.65 1.93 -3.84
C MET A 138 -21.14 2.54 -5.16
N GLN A 139 -22.04 1.86 -5.88
CA GLN A 139 -22.75 2.45 -7.03
C GLN A 139 -23.61 3.65 -6.63
N GLY A 140 -24.16 3.65 -5.43
CA GLY A 140 -24.89 4.79 -4.89
C GLY A 140 -23.98 6.00 -4.58
N ILE A 141 -22.77 5.75 -4.12
CA ILE A 141 -21.80 6.81 -3.73
C ILE A 141 -21.06 7.39 -4.95
N PHE A 142 -20.59 6.54 -5.85
CA PHE A 142 -19.73 6.96 -6.99
C PHE A 142 -20.45 7.03 -8.34
N GLY A 143 -21.75 6.71 -8.37
CA GLY A 143 -22.56 6.71 -9.59
C GLY A 143 -22.40 5.46 -10.45
N ARG A 144 -23.47 5.13 -11.21
CA ARG A 144 -23.51 3.92 -12.04
C ARG A 144 -22.51 3.88 -13.20
N ARG A 145 -21.99 5.04 -13.64
CA ARG A 145 -21.08 5.13 -14.78
C ARG A 145 -19.68 4.58 -14.49
N THR A 146 -19.21 4.64 -13.25
CA THR A 146 -17.92 4.12 -12.86
C THR A 146 -17.92 2.62 -12.59
N ALA A 147 -19.07 2.03 -12.30
CA ALA A 147 -19.19 0.60 -12.00
C ALA A 147 -19.43 -0.29 -13.25
N SER A 148 -19.66 0.30 -14.42
CA SER A 148 -19.95 -0.44 -15.68
C SER A 148 -18.74 -0.55 -16.62
N ILE A 149 -17.56 -0.15 -16.19
CA ILE A 149 -16.35 -0.14 -17.03
C ILE A 149 -15.65 -1.52 -17.07
N TRP A 150 -16.15 -2.51 -16.32
CA TRP A 150 -15.55 -3.86 -16.19
C TRP A 150 -16.49 -4.99 -16.58
#